data_5e0ca6cfdaeabc69f8c6d91a5c7cbd05
#
_entry.id   5e0ca6cfdaeabc69f8c6d91a5c7cbd05
#
_cell.length_a   1.000
_cell.length_b   1.000
_cell.length_c   1.000
_cell.angle_alpha   90.00
_cell.angle_beta   90.00
_cell.angle_gamma   90.00
#
_symmetry.space_group_name_H-M   'P 1'
#
loop_
_entity.id
_entity.type
_entity.pdbx_description
1 polymer ?
#
loop_
_entity_poly.entity_id
_entity_poly.type
_entity_poly.pdbx_seq_one_letter_code
_entity_poly.pdbx_strand_id
1 'polypeptide(L)'
;MTRLAVVLSSVRPNRAGGAVAQWVVDQASAVEGVEVDLVDLAELNLPVFAEAAPPAMAAPTDPAGAAFNERIKAADAIIFVTPEYNWSIPGALKNAIDFLEPVALAHKGVGIVSYSSTGGVRPAEALRVILANFQASVARRQIGLNMKTDFENFS
;
A
#
# COMPACT_ATOMS: atom_id res chain seq x y z
N MET A 1 -7.09 -14.09 -15.20
CA MET A 1 -6.96 -14.04 -13.73
C MET A 1 -6.40 -12.67 -13.39
N THR A 2 -7.06 -11.93 -12.51
CA THR A 2 -6.64 -10.59 -12.08
C THR A 2 -5.62 -10.71 -10.96
N ARG A 3 -4.45 -10.13 -11.11
CA ARG A 3 -3.41 -10.08 -10.06
C ARG A 3 -3.63 -8.85 -9.20
N LEU A 4 -3.88 -9.07 -7.91
CA LEU A 4 -4.09 -8.03 -6.92
C LEU A 4 -2.91 -7.98 -5.94
N ALA A 5 -2.19 -6.86 -5.91
CA ALA A 5 -1.22 -6.62 -4.85
C ALA A 5 -1.89 -5.99 -3.63
N VAL A 6 -1.71 -6.58 -2.46
CA VAL A 6 -2.12 -6.01 -1.16
C VAL A 6 -0.86 -5.54 -0.44
N VAL A 7 -0.69 -4.22 -0.31
CA VAL A 7 0.50 -3.61 0.28
C VAL A 7 0.27 -3.33 1.76
N LEU A 8 0.94 -4.09 2.62
CA LEU A 8 0.97 -3.86 4.07
C LEU A 8 2.04 -2.83 4.41
N SER A 9 1.61 -1.61 4.75
CA SER A 9 2.49 -0.44 4.80
C SER A 9 3.16 -0.18 6.14
N SER A 10 2.67 -0.74 7.25
CA SER A 10 3.30 -0.59 8.56
C SER A 10 4.47 -1.55 8.74
N VAL A 11 5.62 -1.04 9.16
CA VAL A 11 6.83 -1.84 9.47
C VAL A 11 7.09 -1.94 10.97
N ARG A 12 6.16 -1.47 11.82
CA ARG A 12 6.33 -1.54 13.28
C ARG A 12 6.28 -2.98 13.78
N PRO A 13 7.10 -3.34 14.78
CA PRO A 13 6.87 -4.56 15.58
C PRO A 13 5.45 -4.51 16.20
N ASN A 14 4.77 -5.64 16.30
CA ASN A 14 3.42 -5.74 16.89
C ASN A 14 2.37 -4.81 16.24
N ARG A 15 2.45 -4.62 14.93
CA ARG A 15 1.54 -3.81 14.15
C ARG A 15 0.15 -4.47 14.03
N ALA A 16 -0.91 -3.72 14.23
CA ALA A 16 -2.28 -4.19 13.97
C ALA A 16 -2.55 -4.41 12.46
N GLY A 17 -1.76 -3.77 11.60
CA GLY A 17 -1.92 -3.85 10.15
C GLY A 17 -1.79 -5.26 9.58
N GLY A 18 -1.07 -6.17 10.25
CA GLY A 18 -0.97 -7.57 9.83
C GLY A 18 -2.34 -8.25 9.77
N ALA A 19 -3.15 -8.10 10.82
CA ALA A 19 -4.50 -8.65 10.87
C ALA A 19 -5.42 -8.01 9.82
N VAL A 20 -5.31 -6.69 9.62
CA VAL A 20 -6.09 -5.96 8.59
C VAL A 20 -5.71 -6.45 7.19
N ALA A 21 -4.42 -6.58 6.89
CA ALA A 21 -3.95 -7.06 5.59
C ALA A 21 -4.39 -8.50 5.33
N GLN A 22 -4.32 -9.38 6.34
CA GLN A 22 -4.79 -10.76 6.21
C GLN A 22 -6.30 -10.80 5.92
N TRP A 23 -7.10 -10.02 6.64
CA TRP A 23 -8.52 -9.90 6.34
C TRP A 23 -8.79 -9.45 4.90
N VAL A 24 -8.04 -8.45 4.39
CA VAL A 24 -8.15 -8.02 2.99
C VAL A 24 -7.80 -9.15 2.03
N VAL A 25 -6.71 -9.88 2.30
CA VAL A 25 -6.28 -11.05 1.50
C VAL A 25 -7.38 -12.12 1.47
N ASP A 26 -7.97 -12.45 2.63
CA ASP A 26 -9.02 -13.46 2.72
C ASP A 26 -10.28 -13.06 1.92
N GLN A 27 -10.71 -11.80 2.03
CA GLN A 27 -11.84 -11.28 1.26
C GLN A 27 -11.55 -11.27 -0.25
N ALA A 28 -10.38 -10.84 -0.65
CA ALA A 28 -10.00 -10.79 -2.07
C ALA A 28 -9.83 -12.18 -2.68
N SER A 29 -9.25 -13.11 -1.93
CA SER A 29 -9.04 -14.50 -2.38
C SER A 29 -10.34 -15.29 -2.55
N ALA A 30 -11.41 -14.85 -1.89
CA ALA A 30 -12.75 -15.43 -2.08
C ALA A 30 -13.42 -15.00 -3.39
N VAL A 31 -12.86 -14.03 -4.10
CA VAL A 31 -13.38 -13.55 -5.39
C VAL A 31 -12.83 -14.44 -6.51
N GLU A 32 -13.73 -15.06 -7.27
CA GLU A 32 -13.34 -15.91 -8.41
C GLU A 32 -12.48 -15.13 -9.43
N GLY A 33 -11.39 -15.72 -9.86
CA GLY A 33 -10.49 -15.13 -10.87
C GLY A 33 -9.51 -14.10 -10.32
N VAL A 34 -9.42 -13.92 -9.01
CA VAL A 34 -8.43 -13.05 -8.36
C VAL A 34 -7.28 -13.88 -7.77
N GLU A 35 -6.06 -13.49 -8.07
CA GLU A 35 -4.82 -13.97 -7.46
C GLU A 35 -4.24 -12.85 -6.60
N VAL A 36 -3.98 -13.11 -5.31
CA VAL A 36 -3.53 -12.10 -4.36
C VAL A 36 -2.05 -12.25 -4.06
N ASP A 37 -1.29 -11.17 -4.19
CA ASP A 37 0.10 -11.02 -3.77
C ASP A 37 0.16 -10.08 -2.56
N LEU A 38 0.47 -10.61 -1.37
CA LEU A 38 0.69 -9.82 -0.17
C LEU A 38 2.11 -9.26 -0.16
N VAL A 39 2.22 -7.93 -0.28
CA VAL A 39 3.47 -7.18 -0.29
C VAL A 39 3.69 -6.55 1.07
N ASP A 40 4.47 -7.19 1.92
CA ASP A 40 4.80 -6.68 3.26
C ASP A 40 6.05 -5.80 3.21
N LEU A 41 5.91 -4.50 3.49
CA LEU A 41 7.04 -3.56 3.47
C LEU A 41 8.09 -3.87 4.56
N ALA A 42 7.70 -4.52 5.66
CA ALA A 42 8.67 -4.92 6.68
C ALA A 42 9.59 -6.05 6.19
N GLU A 43 9.07 -6.99 5.41
CA GLU A 43 9.85 -8.09 4.82
C GLU A 43 10.77 -7.60 3.71
N LEU A 44 10.34 -6.60 2.94
CA LEU A 44 11.15 -6.01 1.87
C LEU A 44 12.35 -5.25 2.42
N ASN A 45 12.25 -4.70 3.63
CA ASN A 45 13.33 -3.96 4.29
C ASN A 45 13.96 -2.88 3.39
N LEU A 46 13.11 -2.04 2.79
CA LEU A 46 13.53 -1.00 1.86
C LEU A 46 14.48 0.00 2.56
N PRO A 47 15.62 0.35 1.97
CA PRO A 47 16.41 1.47 2.46
C PRO A 47 15.65 2.79 2.28
N VAL A 48 16.13 3.84 2.91
CA VAL A 48 15.65 5.19 2.58
C VAL A 48 16.02 5.48 1.12
N PHE A 49 15.04 5.94 0.35
CA PHE A 49 15.23 6.26 -1.08
C PHE A 49 16.37 7.25 -1.26
N ALA A 50 17.40 6.84 -1.99
CA ALA A 50 18.60 7.63 -2.26
C ALA A 50 19.18 7.29 -3.65
N GLU A 51 18.32 6.97 -4.61
CA GLU A 51 18.73 6.71 -6.00
C GLU A 51 19.31 7.97 -6.65
N ALA A 52 20.26 7.79 -7.54
CA ALA A 52 20.91 8.90 -8.25
C ALA A 52 19.96 9.63 -9.23
N ALA A 53 18.92 8.93 -9.70
CA ALA A 53 17.90 9.48 -10.58
C ALA A 53 16.50 9.16 -10.04
N PRO A 54 15.50 10.03 -10.29
CA PRO A 54 14.11 9.70 -9.96
C PRO A 54 13.61 8.55 -10.85
N PRO A 55 12.69 7.69 -10.35
CA PRO A 55 12.18 6.54 -11.10
C PRO A 55 11.46 6.88 -12.42
N ALA A 56 11.06 8.13 -12.59
CA ALA A 56 10.55 8.62 -13.87
C ALA A 56 11.62 8.69 -14.99
N MET A 57 12.90 8.70 -14.62
CA MET A 57 14.04 8.79 -15.56
C MET A 57 14.83 7.49 -15.66
N ALA A 58 14.90 6.72 -14.59
CA ALA A 58 15.60 5.44 -14.55
C ALA A 58 14.95 4.51 -13.50
N ALA A 59 14.87 3.23 -13.81
CA ALA A 59 14.38 2.22 -12.86
C ALA A 59 15.27 2.19 -11.60
N PRO A 60 14.71 1.86 -10.42
CA PRO A 60 15.48 1.74 -9.19
C PRO A 60 16.62 0.73 -9.33
N THR A 61 17.78 1.06 -8.75
CA THR A 61 18.96 0.19 -8.75
C THR A 61 19.14 -0.58 -7.43
N ASP A 62 18.58 -0.08 -6.33
CA ASP A 62 18.53 -0.83 -5.08
C ASP A 62 17.73 -2.13 -5.26
N PRO A 63 18.25 -3.30 -4.87
CA PRO A 63 17.59 -4.58 -5.13
C PRO A 63 16.20 -4.71 -4.49
N ALA A 64 15.99 -4.17 -3.27
CA ALA A 64 14.70 -4.22 -2.60
C ALA A 64 13.70 -3.24 -3.25
N GLY A 65 14.17 -2.05 -3.61
CA GLY A 65 13.40 -1.05 -4.35
C GLY A 65 12.97 -1.54 -5.72
N ALA A 66 13.89 -2.15 -6.47
CA ALA A 66 13.61 -2.76 -7.77
C ALA A 66 12.61 -3.91 -7.65
N ALA A 67 12.78 -4.80 -6.67
CA ALA A 67 11.85 -5.91 -6.44
C ALA A 67 10.44 -5.43 -6.10
N PHE A 68 10.31 -4.40 -5.25
CA PHE A 68 9.03 -3.78 -4.94
C PHE A 68 8.37 -3.18 -6.19
N ASN A 69 9.13 -2.38 -6.97
CA ASN A 69 8.65 -1.77 -8.20
C ASN A 69 8.13 -2.82 -9.19
N GLU A 70 8.86 -3.92 -9.40
CA GLU A 70 8.45 -4.99 -10.31
C GLU A 70 7.19 -5.73 -9.81
N ARG A 71 7.05 -5.98 -8.49
CA ARG A 71 5.83 -6.58 -7.94
C ARG A 71 4.59 -5.71 -8.20
N ILE A 72 4.72 -4.38 -8.00
CA ILE A 72 3.62 -3.45 -8.26
C ILE A 72 3.33 -3.34 -9.76
N LYS A 73 4.36 -3.35 -10.62
CA LYS A 73 4.19 -3.36 -12.08
C LYS A 73 3.45 -4.61 -12.56
N ALA A 74 3.73 -5.78 -11.97
CA ALA A 74 3.12 -7.05 -12.34
C ALA A 74 1.64 -7.18 -11.91
N ALA A 75 1.19 -6.37 -10.95
CA ALA A 75 -0.19 -6.37 -10.50
C ALA A 75 -1.12 -5.62 -11.47
N ASP A 76 -2.36 -6.09 -11.62
CA ASP A 76 -3.42 -5.41 -12.39
C ASP A 76 -4.15 -4.36 -11.54
N ALA A 77 -4.21 -4.60 -10.23
CA ALA A 77 -4.83 -3.69 -9.25
C ALA A 77 -4.06 -3.74 -7.93
N ILE A 78 -4.20 -2.70 -7.11
CA ILE A 78 -3.48 -2.57 -5.85
C ILE A 78 -4.46 -2.19 -4.73
N ILE A 79 -4.29 -2.78 -3.54
CA ILE A 79 -4.91 -2.30 -2.30
C ILE A 79 -3.80 -1.90 -1.33
N PHE A 80 -3.81 -0.65 -0.88
CA PHE A 80 -2.94 -0.19 0.18
C PHE A 80 -3.63 -0.34 1.53
N VAL A 81 -2.99 -1.05 2.47
CA VAL A 81 -3.43 -1.19 3.86
C VAL A 81 -2.53 -0.29 4.72
N THR A 82 -3.10 0.79 5.27
CA THR A 82 -2.31 1.83 5.92
C THR A 82 -2.88 2.29 7.27
N PRO A 83 -2.05 2.37 8.33
CA PRO A 83 -2.40 3.09 9.55
C PRO A 83 -2.33 4.61 9.33
N GLU A 84 -2.76 5.35 10.35
CA GLU A 84 -2.47 6.77 10.48
C GLU A 84 -1.26 6.98 11.39
N TYR A 85 -0.21 7.59 10.87
CA TYR A 85 0.94 8.05 11.63
C TYR A 85 1.08 9.57 11.50
N ASN A 86 0.94 10.26 12.63
CA ASN A 86 1.07 11.72 12.67
C ASN A 86 0.26 12.43 11.57
N TRP A 87 -1.04 12.13 11.51
CA TRP A 87 -1.99 12.79 10.58
C TRP A 87 -1.92 12.32 9.12
N SER A 88 -1.04 11.39 8.77
CA SER A 88 -0.78 10.95 7.40
C SER A 88 -0.50 9.45 7.31
N ILE A 89 0.05 9.02 6.18
CA ILE A 89 0.56 7.67 5.95
C ILE A 89 1.91 7.44 6.66
N PRO A 90 2.30 6.19 6.91
CA PRO A 90 3.64 5.87 7.41
C PRO A 90 4.74 6.37 6.48
N GLY A 91 5.86 6.84 7.05
CA GLY A 91 7.06 7.17 6.29
C GLY A 91 7.56 6.00 5.43
N ALA A 92 7.44 4.77 5.93
CA ALA A 92 7.78 3.56 5.17
C ALA A 92 6.95 3.42 3.88
N LEU A 93 5.65 3.73 3.91
CA LEU A 93 4.81 3.70 2.70
C LEU A 93 5.22 4.80 1.72
N LYS A 94 5.44 6.03 2.21
CA LYS A 94 5.88 7.13 1.33
C LYS A 94 7.22 6.79 0.70
N ASN A 95 8.16 6.26 1.48
CA ASN A 95 9.46 5.79 1.00
C ASN A 95 9.33 4.69 -0.07
N ALA A 96 8.44 3.71 0.13
CA ALA A 96 8.20 2.67 -0.85
C ALA A 96 7.64 3.23 -2.17
N ILE A 97 6.71 4.18 -2.08
CA ILE A 97 6.14 4.84 -3.27
C ILE A 97 7.21 5.62 -4.04
N ASP A 98 8.22 6.16 -3.38
CA ASP A 98 9.31 6.89 -4.03
C ASP A 98 10.21 5.99 -4.90
N PHE A 99 10.18 4.66 -4.72
CA PHE A 99 10.83 3.69 -5.61
C PHE A 99 10.01 3.33 -6.85
N LEU A 100 8.75 3.75 -6.96
CA LEU A 100 7.89 3.34 -8.06
C LEU A 100 8.11 4.16 -9.32
N GLU A 101 8.34 3.48 -10.43
CA GLU A 101 8.23 4.09 -11.76
C GLU A 101 6.78 4.56 -11.99
N PRO A 102 6.54 5.67 -12.72
CA PRO A 102 5.18 6.14 -13.00
C PRO A 102 4.27 5.07 -13.61
N VAL A 103 4.82 4.20 -14.45
CA VAL A 103 4.09 3.10 -15.11
C VAL A 103 3.60 2.05 -14.11
N ALA A 104 4.19 1.96 -12.92
CA ALA A 104 3.84 0.94 -11.93
C ALA A 104 2.38 1.02 -11.48
N LEU A 105 1.81 2.23 -11.43
CA LEU A 105 0.44 2.50 -11.01
C LEU A 105 -0.44 3.10 -12.11
N ALA A 106 0.13 3.52 -13.24
CA ALA A 106 -0.61 4.20 -14.29
C ALA A 106 -1.78 3.34 -14.79
N HIS A 107 -2.97 3.95 -14.80
CA HIS A 107 -4.24 3.35 -15.27
C HIS A 107 -4.71 2.10 -14.49
N LYS A 108 -4.09 1.80 -13.34
CA LYS A 108 -4.50 0.67 -12.49
C LYS A 108 -5.56 1.10 -11.47
N GLY A 109 -6.46 0.19 -11.15
CA GLY A 109 -7.39 0.34 -10.05
C GLY A 109 -6.67 0.31 -8.71
N VAL A 110 -6.91 1.29 -7.85
CA VAL A 110 -6.32 1.35 -6.52
C VAL A 110 -7.40 1.47 -5.45
N GLY A 111 -7.40 0.54 -4.49
CA GLY A 111 -8.19 0.57 -3.28
C GLY A 111 -7.38 1.04 -2.08
N ILE A 112 -8.04 1.63 -1.08
CA ILE A 112 -7.42 2.04 0.18
C ILE A 112 -8.21 1.44 1.34
N VAL A 113 -7.51 0.71 2.19
CA VAL A 113 -7.99 0.26 3.50
C VAL A 113 -7.12 0.95 4.55
N SER A 114 -7.74 1.81 5.34
CA SER A 114 -7.01 2.63 6.33
C SER A 114 -7.62 2.46 7.72
N TYR A 115 -6.80 2.58 8.74
CA TYR A 115 -7.26 2.41 10.11
C TYR A 115 -6.56 3.40 11.06
N SER A 116 -7.34 3.88 12.04
CA SER A 116 -6.85 4.75 13.11
C SER A 116 -7.87 4.82 14.24
N SER A 117 -7.53 5.50 15.33
CA SER A 117 -8.48 5.82 16.41
C SER A 117 -9.63 6.75 15.98
N THR A 118 -9.54 7.31 14.77
CA THR A 118 -10.52 8.24 14.18
C THR A 118 -11.05 7.76 12.83
N GLY A 119 -10.92 6.45 12.50
CA GLY A 119 -11.48 5.85 11.29
C GLY A 119 -10.62 5.97 10.03
N GLY A 120 -9.35 6.39 10.13
CA GLY A 120 -8.39 6.32 9.03
C GLY A 120 -8.65 7.24 7.83
N VAL A 121 -9.45 8.29 7.96
CA VAL A 121 -9.78 9.19 6.83
C VAL A 121 -8.55 9.96 6.36
N ARG A 122 -7.76 10.50 7.28
CA ARG A 122 -6.61 11.36 6.96
C ARG A 122 -5.51 10.67 6.16
N PRO A 123 -5.04 9.46 6.54
CA PRO A 123 -4.06 8.76 5.72
C PRO A 123 -4.60 8.39 4.34
N ALA A 124 -5.89 8.09 4.21
CA ALA A 124 -6.48 7.80 2.93
C ALA A 124 -6.50 9.04 2.02
N GLU A 125 -6.87 10.22 2.53
CA GLU A 125 -6.82 11.46 1.77
C GLU A 125 -5.39 11.86 1.39
N ALA A 126 -4.42 11.72 2.32
CA ALA A 126 -3.01 11.96 2.02
C ALA A 126 -2.50 11.05 0.91
N LEU A 127 -2.87 9.76 0.95
CA LEU A 127 -2.46 8.80 -0.08
C LEU A 127 -3.10 9.12 -1.44
N ARG A 128 -4.38 9.55 -1.49
CA ARG A 128 -5.04 9.95 -2.73
C ARG A 128 -4.28 11.06 -3.46
N VAL A 129 -3.80 12.06 -2.73
CA VAL A 129 -3.03 13.17 -3.30
C VAL A 129 -1.71 12.66 -3.92
N ILE A 130 -1.03 11.74 -3.24
CA ILE A 130 0.21 11.14 -3.73
C ILE A 130 -0.06 10.30 -4.99
N LEU A 131 -1.10 9.48 -4.97
CA LEU A 131 -1.47 8.59 -6.08
C LEU A 131 -1.92 9.34 -7.33
N ALA A 132 -2.41 10.56 -7.20
CA ALA A 132 -2.76 11.41 -8.34
C ALA A 132 -1.56 11.66 -9.28
N ASN A 133 -0.33 11.68 -8.74
CA ASN A 133 0.90 11.80 -9.54
C ASN A 133 1.10 10.64 -10.53
N PHE A 134 0.55 9.46 -10.24
CA PHE A 134 0.75 8.25 -11.03
C PHE A 134 -0.36 7.98 -12.05
N GLN A 135 -1.34 8.85 -12.18
CA GLN A 135 -2.54 8.60 -13.00
C GLN A 135 -3.27 7.30 -12.62
N ALA A 136 -3.24 6.94 -11.34
CA ALA A 136 -3.94 5.78 -10.81
C ALA A 136 -5.45 6.04 -10.72
N SER A 137 -6.25 5.02 -11.00
CA SER A 137 -7.71 5.06 -10.83
C SER A 137 -8.07 4.69 -9.40
N VAL A 138 -8.00 5.66 -8.49
CA VAL A 138 -8.30 5.42 -7.07
C VAL A 138 -9.80 5.28 -6.85
N ALA A 139 -10.23 4.17 -6.25
CA ALA A 139 -11.64 3.93 -5.93
C ALA A 139 -12.21 5.08 -5.06
N ARG A 140 -13.42 5.53 -5.41
CA ARG A 140 -14.07 6.63 -4.67
C ARG A 140 -14.27 6.29 -3.20
N ARG A 141 -14.71 5.06 -2.92
CA ARG A 141 -14.90 4.58 -1.55
C ARG A 141 -13.60 3.98 -1.04
N GLN A 142 -13.30 4.26 0.21
CA GLN A 142 -12.25 3.61 0.99
C GLN A 142 -12.89 2.81 2.12
N ILE A 143 -12.19 1.82 2.63
CA ILE A 143 -12.56 1.13 3.86
C ILE A 143 -11.79 1.82 4.99
N GLY A 144 -12.52 2.48 5.88
CA GLY A 144 -11.96 3.12 7.06
C GLY A 144 -12.33 2.32 8.31
N LEU A 145 -11.36 1.83 9.05
CA LEU A 145 -11.55 1.05 10.27
C LEU A 145 -11.20 1.90 11.49
N ASN A 146 -12.09 1.90 12.47
CA ASN A 146 -11.86 2.59 13.73
C ASN A 146 -11.30 1.61 14.77
N MET A 147 -10.10 1.87 15.25
CA MET A 147 -9.42 0.98 16.21
C MET A 147 -10.15 0.81 17.55
N LYS A 148 -11.14 1.66 17.85
CA LYS A 148 -11.92 1.56 19.09
C LYS A 148 -13.15 0.67 18.95
N THR A 149 -13.69 0.53 17.74
CA THR A 149 -14.95 -0.18 17.47
C THR A 149 -14.78 -1.42 16.63
N ASP A 150 -13.79 -1.45 15.75
CA ASP A 150 -13.64 -2.49 14.74
C ASP A 150 -12.50 -3.48 15.05
N PHE A 151 -11.77 -3.25 16.15
CA PHE A 151 -10.67 -4.11 16.61
C PHE A 151 -10.95 -4.65 18.01
N GLU A 152 -10.60 -5.92 18.24
CA GLU A 152 -10.54 -6.50 19.58
C GLU A 152 -9.14 -6.29 20.15
N ASN A 153 -9.06 -5.68 21.35
CA ASN A 153 -7.79 -5.43 22.05
C ASN A 153 -6.73 -4.66 21.23
N PHE A 154 -7.15 -3.81 20.30
CA PHE A 154 -6.27 -3.04 19.42
C PHE A 154 -5.36 -3.87 18.50
N SER A 155 -5.72 -5.12 18.24
CA SER A 155 -5.00 -6.05 17.35
C SER A 155 -5.89 -6.61 16.23
#